data_97d2afec89d80f1298a5467dba7f3a3e
#
_entry.id   97d2afec89d80f1298a5467dba7f3a3e
#
_cell.length_a   1.000
_cell.length_b   1.000
_cell.length_c   1.000
_cell.angle_alpha   90.00
_cell.angle_beta   90.00
_cell.angle_gamma   90.00
#
_symmetry.space_group_name_H-M   'P 1'
#
loop_
_entity.id
_entity.type
_entity.pdbx_description
1 polymer ?
#
loop_
_entity_poly.entity_id
_entity_poly.type
_entity_poly.pdbx_seq_one_letter_code
_entity_poly.pdbx_strand_id
1 'polypeptide(L)'
;GERSMLALFKESAMQLMNDEIGAIVPFHKFYDALENFLDHSHSSVIIRAYDNSFINPEKKENDVFAINVLKTLFMIKYVLECEPNIENITSLMISNIEDDRIALKAEVEDALKILVRQMLVQKNGSHYVFLSNEEQEINSEIEKENVEMPEVITKIAEMIFEDIFSSKKYQYPAFGGRYAFLFNQTVDDRPYKSNQNYDIGLRVLTPWYDGGTDDATLRMISGQGREVLVVLPNDDAFLTEMRAYLKIERFLRKNTSVQLAKYEIIKEGKRTEMRDRNANAKLYLTEALKEATIYVNGD
;
A
#
# COMPACT_ATOMS: atom_id res chain seq x y z
N GLY A 1 7.94 -25.79 -22.89
CA GLY A 1 7.46 -27.15 -22.75
C GLY A 1 8.22 -27.93 -21.70
N GLU A 2 7.85 -29.19 -21.43
CA GLU A 2 8.44 -30.04 -20.38
C GLU A 2 9.96 -30.15 -20.43
N ARG A 3 10.56 -30.14 -21.64
CA ARG A 3 12.02 -30.19 -21.83
C ARG A 3 12.73 -28.94 -21.31
N SER A 4 12.11 -27.79 -21.36
CA SER A 4 12.65 -26.52 -20.83
C SER A 4 12.64 -26.53 -19.31
N MET A 5 11.61 -27.09 -18.70
CA MET A 5 11.49 -27.16 -17.24
C MET A 5 12.49 -28.14 -16.64
N LEU A 6 12.68 -29.32 -17.26
CA LEU A 6 13.72 -30.29 -16.87
C LEU A 6 15.13 -29.72 -17.00
N ALA A 7 15.41 -28.96 -18.06
CA ALA A 7 16.71 -28.30 -18.23
C ALA A 7 16.94 -27.26 -17.14
N LEU A 8 15.91 -26.48 -16.78
CA LEU A 8 15.95 -25.49 -15.72
C LEU A 8 16.25 -26.12 -14.35
N PHE A 9 15.53 -27.19 -14.00
CA PHE A 9 15.77 -27.94 -12.76
C PHE A 9 17.18 -28.54 -12.71
N LYS A 10 17.64 -29.11 -13.84
CA LYS A 10 19.00 -29.66 -13.95
C LYS A 10 20.05 -28.58 -13.74
N GLU A 11 19.92 -27.42 -14.37
CA GLU A 11 20.85 -26.29 -14.26
C GLU A 11 20.87 -25.74 -12.83
N SER A 12 19.70 -25.54 -12.22
CA SER A 12 19.60 -25.13 -10.81
C SER A 12 20.20 -26.15 -9.84
N ALA A 13 19.98 -27.46 -10.08
CA ALA A 13 20.58 -28.50 -9.28
C ALA A 13 22.09 -28.58 -9.44
N MET A 14 22.61 -28.31 -10.65
CA MET A 14 24.04 -28.26 -10.90
C MET A 14 24.74 -27.10 -10.18
N GLN A 15 24.05 -25.99 -9.93
CA GLN A 15 24.57 -24.86 -9.16
C GLN A 15 24.81 -25.25 -7.69
N LEU A 16 24.00 -26.16 -7.13
CA LEU A 16 24.15 -26.63 -5.75
C LEU A 16 25.16 -27.79 -5.57
N MET A 17 25.72 -28.32 -6.66
CA MET A 17 26.59 -29.52 -6.58
C MET A 17 27.83 -29.35 -5.68
N ASN A 18 28.28 -28.12 -5.47
CA ASN A 18 29.45 -27.79 -4.66
C ASN A 18 29.09 -27.10 -3.34
N ASP A 19 27.77 -26.94 -3.06
CA ASP A 19 27.32 -26.28 -1.84
C ASP A 19 27.21 -27.25 -0.67
N GLU A 20 27.16 -26.72 0.54
CA GLU A 20 27.08 -27.50 1.77
C GLU A 20 25.68 -28.21 1.88
N ILE A 21 25.66 -29.27 2.71
CA ILE A 21 24.41 -29.97 3.02
C ILE A 21 23.42 -28.97 3.67
N GLY A 22 22.22 -28.89 3.10
CA GLY A 22 21.19 -27.95 3.55
C GLY A 22 20.94 -26.79 2.60
N ALA A 23 21.77 -26.65 1.54
CA ALA A 23 21.55 -25.63 0.50
C ALA A 23 20.20 -25.83 -0.20
N ILE A 24 19.50 -24.71 -0.41
CA ILE A 24 18.22 -24.62 -1.11
C ILE A 24 18.42 -23.69 -2.31
N VAL A 25 17.81 -23.99 -3.47
CA VAL A 25 17.82 -23.08 -4.61
C VAL A 25 16.83 -21.94 -4.33
N PRO A 26 17.29 -20.70 -4.06
CA PRO A 26 16.38 -19.58 -3.91
C PRO A 26 15.71 -19.25 -5.25
N PHE A 27 14.48 -18.73 -5.19
CA PHE A 27 13.60 -18.67 -6.36
C PHE A 27 14.14 -17.76 -7.49
N HIS A 28 14.90 -16.71 -7.15
CA HIS A 28 15.53 -15.82 -8.14
C HIS A 28 16.50 -16.54 -9.09
N LYS A 29 17.10 -17.68 -8.68
CA LYS A 29 17.98 -18.47 -9.54
C LYS A 29 17.27 -19.04 -10.77
N PHE A 30 15.97 -19.25 -10.69
CA PHE A 30 15.17 -19.63 -11.87
C PHE A 30 15.08 -18.51 -12.91
N TYR A 31 15.11 -17.24 -12.49
CA TYR A 31 15.23 -16.12 -13.41
C TYR A 31 16.54 -16.19 -14.19
N ASP A 32 17.66 -16.40 -13.51
CA ASP A 32 18.99 -16.48 -14.15
C ASP A 32 19.03 -17.55 -15.24
N ALA A 33 18.41 -18.70 -14.98
CA ALA A 33 18.29 -19.78 -15.97
C ALA A 33 17.34 -19.47 -17.14
N LEU A 34 16.38 -18.58 -16.96
CA LEU A 34 15.41 -18.17 -17.99
C LEU A 34 15.83 -16.91 -18.74
N GLU A 35 16.78 -16.14 -18.24
CA GLU A 35 17.12 -14.81 -18.76
C GLU A 35 17.39 -14.79 -20.28
N ASN A 36 18.09 -15.81 -20.78
CA ASN A 36 18.40 -15.95 -22.20
C ASN A 36 17.19 -16.25 -23.10
N PHE A 37 16.05 -16.58 -22.49
CA PHE A 37 14.79 -16.88 -23.20
C PHE A 37 13.75 -15.77 -23.07
N LEU A 38 14.04 -14.74 -22.25
CA LEU A 38 13.16 -13.62 -22.04
C LEU A 38 13.31 -12.57 -23.15
N ASP A 39 12.19 -11.96 -23.53
CA ASP A 39 12.23 -10.80 -24.40
C ASP A 39 12.98 -9.65 -23.74
N HIS A 40 13.73 -8.90 -24.53
CA HIS A 40 14.52 -7.75 -24.08
C HIS A 40 13.68 -6.70 -23.30
N SER A 41 12.39 -6.57 -23.62
CA SER A 41 11.48 -5.68 -22.91
C SER A 41 11.27 -6.10 -21.44
N HIS A 42 11.29 -7.40 -21.15
CA HIS A 42 11.11 -7.94 -19.79
C HIS A 42 12.40 -7.92 -18.96
N SER A 43 13.53 -8.22 -19.59
CA SER A 43 14.84 -8.23 -18.90
C SER A 43 15.42 -6.83 -18.68
N SER A 44 15.01 -5.85 -19.48
CA SER A 44 15.57 -4.48 -19.44
C SER A 44 15.43 -3.78 -18.09
N VAL A 45 14.37 -4.06 -17.32
CA VAL A 45 14.17 -3.51 -15.97
C VAL A 45 15.24 -4.05 -15.01
N ILE A 46 15.51 -5.35 -15.06
CA ILE A 46 16.53 -6.01 -14.22
C ILE A 46 17.93 -5.52 -14.61
N ILE A 47 18.21 -5.43 -15.93
CA ILE A 47 19.51 -4.94 -16.43
C ILE A 47 19.77 -3.52 -15.91
N ARG A 48 18.79 -2.62 -16.01
CA ARG A 48 18.93 -1.24 -15.49
C ARG A 48 19.07 -1.17 -13.97
N ALA A 49 18.53 -2.14 -13.24
CA ALA A 49 18.68 -2.19 -11.79
C ALA A 49 20.15 -2.41 -11.38
N TYR A 50 20.94 -3.15 -12.18
CA TYR A 50 22.38 -3.31 -11.95
C TYR A 50 23.16 -2.01 -12.11
N ASP A 51 22.71 -1.10 -12.96
CA ASP A 51 23.33 0.22 -13.18
C ASP A 51 22.88 1.27 -12.13
N ASN A 52 21.87 0.97 -11.35
CA ASN A 52 21.31 1.89 -10.35
C ASN A 52 22.18 1.91 -9.08
N SER A 53 22.82 3.06 -8.80
CA SER A 53 23.72 3.23 -7.66
C SER A 53 23.06 3.13 -6.28
N PHE A 54 21.74 3.31 -6.19
CA PHE A 54 20.99 3.11 -4.93
C PHE A 54 20.68 1.65 -4.65
N ILE A 55 20.59 0.82 -5.70
CA ILE A 55 20.31 -0.61 -5.61
C ILE A 55 21.62 -1.40 -5.58
N ASN A 56 22.61 -0.99 -6.37
CA ASN A 56 23.89 -1.64 -6.55
C ASN A 56 25.06 -0.65 -6.32
N PRO A 57 25.26 -0.17 -5.09
CA PRO A 57 26.28 0.83 -4.79
C PRO A 57 27.72 0.34 -5.06
N GLU A 58 27.96 -0.96 -4.89
CA GLU A 58 29.25 -1.59 -5.10
C GLU A 58 29.52 -2.00 -6.57
N LYS A 59 28.55 -1.73 -7.46
CA LYS A 59 28.59 -2.10 -8.89
C LYS A 59 28.93 -3.58 -9.12
N LYS A 60 28.38 -4.46 -8.31
CA LYS A 60 28.48 -5.90 -8.50
C LYS A 60 27.63 -6.31 -9.69
N GLU A 61 28.18 -7.14 -10.56
CA GLU A 61 27.44 -7.69 -11.72
C GLU A 61 26.55 -8.87 -11.32
N ASN A 62 26.88 -9.55 -10.21
CA ASN A 62 26.16 -10.71 -9.74
C ASN A 62 25.92 -10.58 -8.24
N ASP A 63 24.87 -11.23 -7.76
CA ASP A 63 24.54 -11.39 -6.34
C ASP A 63 24.32 -10.08 -5.57
N VAL A 64 23.42 -9.24 -6.11
CA VAL A 64 22.86 -8.08 -5.40
C VAL A 64 21.52 -8.48 -4.80
N PHE A 65 21.42 -8.53 -3.48
CA PHE A 65 20.22 -9.04 -2.78
C PHE A 65 18.93 -8.35 -3.22
N ALA A 66 18.93 -7.02 -3.33
CA ALA A 66 17.74 -6.28 -3.79
C ALA A 66 17.35 -6.64 -5.23
N ILE A 67 18.32 -6.92 -6.12
CA ILE A 67 18.03 -7.38 -7.49
C ILE A 67 17.52 -8.82 -7.47
N ASN A 68 18.00 -9.66 -6.57
CA ASN A 68 17.45 -11.01 -6.40
C ASN A 68 15.99 -10.98 -5.92
N VAL A 69 15.64 -10.07 -5.01
CA VAL A 69 14.23 -9.81 -4.64
C VAL A 69 13.42 -9.32 -5.84
N LEU A 70 13.96 -8.43 -6.66
CA LEU A 70 13.30 -7.92 -7.87
C LEU A 70 13.05 -9.04 -8.89
N LYS A 71 14.04 -9.93 -9.11
CA LYS A 71 13.91 -11.13 -9.96
C LYS A 71 12.81 -12.07 -9.45
N THR A 72 12.79 -12.30 -8.13
CA THR A 72 11.73 -13.10 -7.48
C THR A 72 10.35 -12.51 -7.74
N LEU A 73 10.17 -11.21 -7.55
CA LEU A 73 8.91 -10.51 -7.82
C LEU A 73 8.50 -10.57 -9.28
N PHE A 74 9.47 -10.46 -10.22
CA PHE A 74 9.21 -10.65 -11.65
C PHE A 74 8.65 -12.05 -11.92
N MET A 75 9.26 -13.08 -11.35
CA MET A 75 8.88 -14.48 -11.58
C MET A 75 7.48 -14.82 -11.03
N ILE A 76 7.08 -14.21 -9.93
CA ILE A 76 5.74 -14.47 -9.32
C ILE A 76 4.66 -13.51 -9.79
N LYS A 77 4.98 -12.51 -10.61
CA LYS A 77 4.04 -11.44 -11.01
C LYS A 77 2.68 -11.94 -11.50
N TYR A 78 2.67 -13.07 -12.21
CA TYR A 78 1.47 -13.65 -12.81
C TYR A 78 1.05 -14.98 -12.17
N VAL A 79 1.63 -15.34 -11.03
CA VAL A 79 1.31 -16.56 -10.29
C VAL A 79 0.24 -16.26 -9.26
N LEU A 80 -1.01 -16.58 -9.57
CA LEU A 80 -2.16 -16.26 -8.71
C LEU A 80 -2.13 -16.95 -7.35
N GLU A 81 -1.50 -18.12 -7.28
CA GLU A 81 -1.40 -18.94 -6.07
C GLU A 81 -0.33 -18.44 -5.08
N CYS A 82 0.50 -17.48 -5.49
CA CYS A 82 1.58 -16.92 -4.68
C CYS A 82 1.35 -15.42 -4.45
N GLU A 83 0.75 -15.05 -3.33
CA GLU A 83 0.61 -13.66 -2.95
C GLU A 83 1.99 -13.01 -2.74
N PRO A 84 2.28 -11.87 -3.39
CA PRO A 84 3.59 -11.20 -3.28
C PRO A 84 3.71 -10.37 -2.00
N ASN A 85 3.47 -10.98 -0.85
CA ASN A 85 3.63 -10.39 0.48
C ASN A 85 5.04 -10.69 1.06
N ILE A 86 5.41 -9.98 2.11
CA ILE A 86 6.75 -10.10 2.74
C ILE A 86 7.05 -11.54 3.17
N GLU A 87 6.09 -12.25 3.74
CA GLU A 87 6.28 -13.63 4.23
C GLU A 87 6.60 -14.60 3.08
N ASN A 88 5.85 -14.51 2.00
CA ASN A 88 6.04 -15.36 0.83
C ASN A 88 7.34 -15.00 0.10
N ILE A 89 7.63 -13.71 -0.07
CA ILE A 89 8.89 -13.25 -0.67
C ILE A 89 10.08 -13.76 0.16
N THR A 90 10.04 -13.61 1.49
CA THR A 90 11.09 -14.13 2.39
C THR A 90 11.29 -15.64 2.21
N SER A 91 10.18 -16.39 2.13
CA SER A 91 10.24 -17.84 1.93
C SER A 91 10.89 -18.24 0.60
N LEU A 92 10.65 -17.46 -0.47
CA LEU A 92 11.23 -17.67 -1.80
C LEU A 92 12.70 -17.26 -1.89
N MET A 93 13.20 -16.47 -0.92
CA MET A 93 14.58 -16.01 -0.86
C MET A 93 15.48 -16.92 -0.01
N ILE A 94 14.94 -17.94 0.67
CA ILE A 94 15.72 -18.89 1.48
C ILE A 94 16.74 -19.60 0.60
N SER A 95 17.99 -19.61 1.04
CA SER A 95 19.13 -20.27 0.36
C SER A 95 19.71 -21.45 1.14
N ASN A 96 19.41 -21.55 2.43
CA ASN A 96 19.81 -22.66 3.28
C ASN A 96 18.73 -22.98 4.32
N ILE A 97 18.62 -24.25 4.73
CA ILE A 97 17.66 -24.67 5.77
C ILE A 97 17.98 -24.05 7.14
N GLU A 98 19.22 -23.58 7.34
CA GLU A 98 19.69 -22.95 8.58
C GLU A 98 19.58 -21.41 8.53
N ASP A 99 19.06 -20.83 7.44
CA ASP A 99 18.88 -19.37 7.33
C ASP A 99 18.05 -18.81 8.48
N ASP A 100 18.55 -17.76 9.13
CA ASP A 100 17.78 -16.98 10.10
C ASP A 100 16.66 -16.24 9.39
N ARG A 101 15.45 -16.80 9.49
CA ARG A 101 14.28 -16.26 8.82
C ARG A 101 13.94 -14.83 9.28
N ILE A 102 14.25 -14.46 10.53
CA ILE A 102 13.97 -13.10 11.06
C ILE A 102 14.93 -12.11 10.42
N ALA A 103 16.23 -12.45 10.36
CA ALA A 103 17.24 -11.63 9.71
C ALA A 103 16.95 -11.49 8.21
N LEU A 104 16.66 -12.60 7.52
CA LEU A 104 16.32 -12.62 6.10
C LEU A 104 15.08 -11.76 5.80
N LYS A 105 14.06 -11.82 6.66
CA LYS A 105 12.86 -10.97 6.51
C LYS A 105 13.21 -9.48 6.59
N ALA A 106 14.07 -9.08 7.52
CA ALA A 106 14.51 -7.70 7.64
C ALA A 106 15.27 -7.23 6.39
N GLU A 107 16.15 -8.09 5.83
CA GLU A 107 16.83 -7.80 4.56
C GLU A 107 15.87 -7.66 3.38
N VAL A 108 14.86 -8.52 3.31
CA VAL A 108 13.79 -8.42 2.28
C VAL A 108 13.01 -7.12 2.42
N GLU A 109 12.64 -6.72 3.65
CA GLU A 109 11.94 -5.47 3.91
C GLU A 109 12.77 -4.25 3.46
N ASP A 110 14.06 -4.24 3.74
CA ASP A 110 14.96 -3.14 3.35
C ASP A 110 15.17 -3.11 1.83
N ALA A 111 15.33 -4.27 1.20
CA ALA A 111 15.38 -4.38 -0.26
C ALA A 111 14.09 -3.84 -0.90
N LEU A 112 12.93 -4.23 -0.40
CA LEU A 112 11.63 -3.76 -0.90
C LEU A 112 11.46 -2.25 -0.74
N LYS A 113 11.90 -1.65 0.38
CA LYS A 113 11.90 -0.19 0.57
C LYS A 113 12.71 0.54 -0.50
N ILE A 114 13.90 0.01 -0.84
CA ILE A 114 14.76 0.58 -1.89
C ILE A 114 14.08 0.44 -3.25
N LEU A 115 13.57 -0.75 -3.60
CA LEU A 115 12.93 -1.03 -4.89
C LEU A 115 11.68 -0.19 -5.11
N VAL A 116 10.86 0.02 -4.08
CA VAL A 116 9.69 0.91 -4.13
C VAL A 116 10.12 2.36 -4.33
N ARG A 117 11.14 2.83 -3.59
CA ARG A 117 11.67 4.20 -3.74
C ARG A 117 12.24 4.44 -5.16
N GLN A 118 12.82 3.42 -5.78
CA GLN A 118 13.33 3.49 -7.15
C GLN A 118 12.26 3.23 -8.23
N MET A 119 10.99 3.09 -7.83
CA MET A 119 9.84 2.87 -8.73
C MET A 119 9.94 1.61 -9.59
N LEU A 120 10.70 0.61 -9.16
CA LEU A 120 10.78 -0.70 -9.81
C LEU A 120 9.73 -1.68 -9.27
N VAL A 121 9.27 -1.42 -8.07
CA VAL A 121 8.24 -2.19 -7.37
C VAL A 121 7.19 -1.22 -6.83
N GLN A 122 5.93 -1.61 -6.91
CA GLN A 122 4.82 -0.90 -6.29
C GLN A 122 4.32 -1.65 -5.08
N LYS A 123 4.09 -0.92 -3.98
CA LYS A 123 3.40 -1.44 -2.81
C LYS A 123 1.91 -1.14 -2.91
N ASN A 124 1.07 -2.16 -2.74
CA ASN A 124 -0.39 -2.05 -2.67
C ASN A 124 -0.89 -2.82 -1.44
N GLY A 125 -1.21 -2.13 -0.36
CA GLY A 125 -1.48 -2.74 0.93
C GLY A 125 -0.27 -3.56 1.42
N SER A 126 -0.46 -4.87 1.60
CA SER A 126 0.59 -5.82 1.99
C SER A 126 1.35 -6.43 0.81
N HIS A 127 0.94 -6.17 -0.44
CA HIS A 127 1.49 -6.76 -1.64
C HIS A 127 2.53 -5.87 -2.32
N TYR A 128 3.52 -6.51 -2.95
CA TYR A 128 4.58 -5.86 -3.71
C TYR A 128 4.58 -6.38 -5.15
N VAL A 129 4.47 -5.48 -6.11
CA VAL A 129 4.30 -5.83 -7.52
C VAL A 129 5.47 -5.31 -8.34
N PHE A 130 6.13 -6.18 -9.11
CA PHE A 130 7.13 -5.80 -10.10
C PHE A 130 6.50 -4.92 -11.19
N LEU A 131 7.16 -3.82 -11.54
CA LEU A 131 6.70 -2.88 -12.56
C LEU A 131 7.48 -3.05 -13.87
N SER A 132 6.78 -3.29 -14.99
CA SER A 132 7.35 -3.18 -16.33
C SER A 132 7.71 -1.72 -16.66
N ASN A 133 8.43 -1.48 -17.75
CA ASN A 133 8.77 -0.12 -18.19
C ASN A 133 7.53 0.75 -18.39
N GLU A 134 6.52 0.21 -19.04
CA GLU A 134 5.25 0.91 -19.31
C GLU A 134 4.48 1.19 -18.03
N GLU A 135 4.49 0.25 -17.09
CA GLU A 135 3.86 0.47 -15.76
C GLU A 135 4.61 1.54 -14.95
N GLN A 136 5.93 1.59 -15.04
CA GLN A 136 6.75 2.65 -14.43
C GLN A 136 6.43 4.03 -15.00
N GLU A 137 6.29 4.15 -16.34
CA GLU A 137 5.89 5.39 -16.99
C GLU A 137 4.52 5.87 -16.49
N ILE A 138 3.51 4.98 -16.49
CA ILE A 138 2.17 5.31 -15.99
C ILE A 138 2.19 5.67 -14.51
N ASN A 139 2.92 4.93 -13.69
CA ASN A 139 3.05 5.26 -12.26
C ASN A 139 3.72 6.61 -12.05
N SER A 140 4.74 6.94 -12.84
CA SER A 140 5.36 8.26 -12.80
C SER A 140 4.36 9.38 -13.12
N GLU A 141 3.48 9.18 -14.09
CA GLU A 141 2.43 10.15 -14.42
C GLU A 141 1.38 10.25 -13.30
N ILE A 142 0.99 9.12 -12.70
CA ILE A 142 0.08 9.09 -11.55
C ILE A 142 0.69 9.84 -10.35
N GLU A 143 1.99 9.64 -10.08
CA GLU A 143 2.66 10.32 -8.96
C GLU A 143 2.73 11.84 -9.12
N LYS A 144 2.79 12.34 -10.36
CA LYS A 144 2.73 13.77 -10.67
C LYS A 144 1.34 14.40 -10.43
N GLU A 145 0.29 13.59 -10.30
CA GLU A 145 -1.03 14.14 -10.00
C GLU A 145 -1.04 14.80 -8.63
N ASN A 146 -1.41 16.08 -8.62
CA ASN A 146 -1.49 16.84 -7.39
C ASN A 146 -2.82 16.56 -6.68
N VAL A 147 -2.77 15.89 -5.54
CA VAL A 147 -3.92 15.66 -4.65
C VAL A 147 -3.62 16.31 -3.31
N GLU A 148 -4.37 17.33 -2.99
CA GLU A 148 -4.18 18.11 -1.77
C GLU A 148 -4.82 17.42 -0.55
N MET A 149 -4.27 17.69 0.63
CA MET A 149 -4.78 17.16 1.90
C MET A 149 -6.30 17.36 2.08
N PRO A 150 -6.87 18.54 1.79
CA PRO A 150 -8.32 18.74 1.90
C PRO A 150 -9.18 17.76 1.11
N GLU A 151 -8.72 17.37 -0.07
CA GLU A 151 -9.44 16.42 -0.92
C GLU A 151 -9.46 15.02 -0.28
N VAL A 152 -8.31 14.60 0.27
CA VAL A 152 -8.19 13.34 0.99
C VAL A 152 -9.11 13.32 2.21
N ILE A 153 -9.05 14.37 3.05
CA ILE A 153 -9.91 14.49 4.24
C ILE A 153 -11.40 14.48 3.89
N THR A 154 -11.77 15.12 2.78
CA THR A 154 -13.16 15.09 2.31
C THR A 154 -13.62 13.66 1.98
N LYS A 155 -12.77 12.88 1.31
CA LYS A 155 -13.08 11.47 0.98
C LYS A 155 -13.10 10.57 2.23
N ILE A 156 -12.22 10.81 3.18
CA ILE A 156 -12.23 10.12 4.47
C ILE A 156 -13.51 10.46 5.25
N ALA A 157 -13.94 11.73 5.25
CA ALA A 157 -15.21 12.12 5.89
C ALA A 157 -16.43 11.44 5.24
N GLU A 158 -16.44 11.33 3.91
CA GLU A 158 -17.44 10.57 3.17
C GLU A 158 -17.46 9.09 3.65
N MET A 159 -16.31 8.45 3.72
CA MET A 159 -16.17 7.07 4.17
C MET A 159 -16.60 6.88 5.62
N ILE A 160 -16.25 7.79 6.52
CA ILE A 160 -16.67 7.75 7.92
C ILE A 160 -18.18 7.86 8.05
N PHE A 161 -18.79 8.89 7.44
CA PHE A 161 -20.18 9.29 7.73
C PHE A 161 -21.22 8.70 6.78
N GLU A 162 -20.83 8.10 5.65
CA GLU A 162 -21.76 7.42 4.75
C GLU A 162 -21.58 5.90 4.78
N ASP A 163 -20.32 5.41 4.87
CA ASP A 163 -20.04 3.99 4.76
C ASP A 163 -19.92 3.28 6.11
N ILE A 164 -19.25 3.92 7.11
CA ILE A 164 -18.96 3.29 8.40
C ILE A 164 -20.04 3.66 9.42
N PHE A 165 -20.27 4.96 9.63
CA PHE A 165 -21.34 5.46 10.51
C PHE A 165 -22.57 5.83 9.67
N SER A 166 -23.34 4.84 9.25
CA SER A 166 -24.51 5.05 8.40
C SER A 166 -25.67 5.77 9.11
N SER A 167 -25.66 5.82 10.44
CA SER A 167 -26.69 6.48 11.25
C SER A 167 -26.53 8.00 11.22
N LYS A 168 -27.46 8.70 10.61
CA LYS A 168 -27.49 10.17 10.53
C LYS A 168 -28.02 10.84 11.81
N LYS A 169 -28.56 10.05 12.73
CA LYS A 169 -29.13 10.51 13.98
C LYS A 169 -28.64 9.67 15.14
N TYR A 170 -28.34 10.31 16.22
CA TYR A 170 -28.12 9.65 17.50
C TYR A 170 -29.49 9.40 18.16
N GLN A 171 -29.87 8.13 18.37
CA GLN A 171 -31.02 7.76 19.14
C GLN A 171 -30.66 7.70 20.62
N TYR A 172 -31.25 8.59 21.41
CA TYR A 172 -31.03 8.59 22.85
C TYR A 172 -31.72 7.37 23.49
N PRO A 173 -30.97 6.48 24.17
CA PRO A 173 -31.51 5.19 24.65
C PRO A 173 -32.59 5.35 25.71
N ALA A 174 -32.52 6.42 26.53
CA ALA A 174 -33.52 6.68 27.54
C ALA A 174 -34.89 6.97 26.89
N PHE A 175 -35.93 6.72 27.64
CA PHE A 175 -37.32 6.88 27.17
C PHE A 175 -37.69 6.03 25.94
N GLY A 176 -37.07 4.83 25.82
CA GLY A 176 -37.37 3.88 24.74
C GLY A 176 -36.96 4.35 23.36
N GLY A 177 -35.92 5.20 23.25
CA GLY A 177 -35.40 5.69 21.96
C GLY A 177 -36.33 6.70 21.25
N ARG A 178 -37.27 7.33 22.00
CA ARG A 178 -38.24 8.31 21.44
C ARG A 178 -37.53 9.55 20.87
N TYR A 179 -36.38 9.92 21.39
CA TYR A 179 -35.66 11.13 20.98
C TYR A 179 -34.47 10.76 20.10
N ALA A 180 -34.40 11.39 18.92
CA ALA A 180 -33.30 11.26 17.98
C ALA A 180 -32.74 12.65 17.64
N PHE A 181 -31.42 12.78 17.73
CA PHE A 181 -30.73 14.05 17.52
C PHE A 181 -29.83 13.97 16.29
N LEU A 182 -29.92 14.98 15.45
CA LEU A 182 -28.91 15.24 14.42
C LEU A 182 -27.65 15.79 15.11
N PHE A 183 -26.51 15.55 14.51
CA PHE A 183 -25.23 16.01 15.05
C PHE A 183 -24.33 16.56 13.93
N ASN A 184 -23.50 17.55 14.28
CA ASN A 184 -22.47 18.06 13.38
C ASN A 184 -21.44 16.96 13.13
N GLN A 185 -21.01 16.84 11.89
CA GLN A 185 -20.05 15.84 11.40
C GLN A 185 -18.82 16.58 10.93
N THR A 186 -17.68 16.36 11.60
CA THR A 186 -16.44 17.09 11.32
C THR A 186 -15.27 16.10 11.30
N VAL A 187 -14.35 16.26 10.34
CA VAL A 187 -13.07 15.56 10.32
C VAL A 187 -11.97 16.61 10.32
N ASP A 188 -11.08 16.50 11.28
CA ASP A 188 -10.12 17.54 11.62
C ASP A 188 -10.88 18.87 11.90
N ASP A 189 -10.59 19.94 11.16
CA ASP A 189 -11.31 21.21 11.25
C ASP A 189 -12.33 21.41 10.11
N ARG A 190 -12.69 20.34 9.37
CA ARG A 190 -13.50 20.41 8.17
C ARG A 190 -14.89 19.82 8.39
N PRO A 191 -15.96 20.63 8.35
CA PRO A 191 -17.31 20.11 8.36
C PRO A 191 -17.54 19.21 7.13
N TYR A 192 -18.10 18.02 7.36
CA TYR A 192 -18.45 17.11 6.27
C TYR A 192 -19.53 17.70 5.37
N LYS A 193 -20.50 18.40 5.94
CA LYS A 193 -21.56 19.13 5.21
C LYS A 193 -21.58 20.61 5.61
N SER A 194 -21.70 21.48 4.63
CA SER A 194 -21.63 22.92 4.84
C SER A 194 -22.80 23.50 5.68
N ASN A 195 -23.95 22.85 5.69
CA ASN A 195 -25.16 23.35 6.35
C ASN A 195 -25.49 22.57 7.63
N GLN A 196 -24.54 22.52 8.56
CA GLN A 196 -24.74 21.89 9.87
C GLN A 196 -24.80 22.97 10.96
N ASN A 197 -25.82 22.93 11.76
CA ASN A 197 -25.97 23.80 12.94
C ASN A 197 -26.79 23.06 14.00
N TYR A 198 -26.17 22.05 14.60
CA TYR A 198 -26.78 21.19 15.61
C TYR A 198 -26.13 21.44 16.96
N ASP A 199 -26.87 21.14 18.04
CA ASP A 199 -26.39 21.36 19.42
C ASP A 199 -25.29 20.41 19.86
N ILE A 200 -25.12 19.28 19.17
CA ILE A 200 -24.09 18.28 19.46
C ILE A 200 -23.29 17.97 18.19
N GLY A 201 -22.07 17.48 18.35
CA GLY A 201 -21.19 17.14 17.23
C GLY A 201 -20.36 15.88 17.48
N LEU A 202 -19.93 15.28 16.40
CA LEU A 202 -18.91 14.24 16.35
C LEU A 202 -17.75 14.73 15.50
N ARG A 203 -16.58 14.86 16.10
CA ARG A 203 -15.37 15.31 15.46
C ARG A 203 -14.30 14.21 15.50
N VAL A 204 -13.88 13.77 14.32
CA VAL A 204 -12.81 12.79 14.18
C VAL A 204 -11.51 13.51 13.85
N LEU A 205 -10.45 13.27 14.62
CA LEU A 205 -9.12 13.81 14.39
C LEU A 205 -8.23 12.74 13.78
N THR A 206 -7.68 13.04 12.60
CA THR A 206 -6.78 12.15 11.87
C THR A 206 -5.31 12.40 12.26
N PRO A 207 -4.36 11.49 11.90
CA PRO A 207 -2.93 11.74 12.06
C PRO A 207 -2.40 12.98 11.32
N TRP A 208 -3.17 13.50 10.34
CA TRP A 208 -2.80 14.72 9.60
C TRP A 208 -3.38 16.00 10.19
N TYR A 209 -4.07 15.90 11.34
CA TYR A 209 -4.53 17.08 12.05
C TYR A 209 -3.34 17.90 12.53
N ASP A 210 -3.30 19.19 12.18
CA ASP A 210 -2.21 20.12 12.47
C ASP A 210 -2.40 20.91 13.78
N GLY A 211 -3.53 20.70 14.44
CA GLY A 211 -3.78 21.26 15.77
C GLY A 211 -3.06 20.51 16.90
N GLY A 212 -3.16 21.03 18.10
CA GLY A 212 -2.59 20.36 19.28
C GLY A 212 -3.27 19.02 19.56
N THR A 213 -2.49 17.96 19.66
CA THR A 213 -2.94 16.59 19.93
C THR A 213 -2.47 16.05 21.29
N ASP A 214 -1.88 16.93 22.12
CA ASP A 214 -1.56 16.57 23.51
C ASP A 214 -2.85 16.46 24.37
N ASP A 215 -2.81 15.60 25.38
CA ASP A 215 -3.96 15.28 26.23
C ASP A 215 -4.61 16.52 26.83
N ALA A 216 -3.82 17.49 27.28
CA ALA A 216 -4.34 18.72 27.91
C ALA A 216 -5.13 19.57 26.89
N THR A 217 -4.60 19.72 25.68
CA THR A 217 -5.27 20.44 24.59
C THR A 217 -6.57 19.76 24.17
N LEU A 218 -6.55 18.43 24.02
CA LEU A 218 -7.74 17.66 23.61
C LEU A 218 -8.83 17.72 24.69
N ARG A 219 -8.47 17.62 25.97
CA ARG A 219 -9.40 17.82 27.10
C ARG A 219 -10.00 19.22 27.09
N MET A 220 -9.18 20.24 26.86
CA MET A 220 -9.65 21.62 26.78
C MET A 220 -10.65 21.81 25.61
N ILE A 221 -10.33 21.30 24.43
CA ILE A 221 -11.21 21.39 23.26
C ILE A 221 -12.53 20.66 23.52
N SER A 222 -12.50 19.44 24.05
CA SER A 222 -13.71 18.67 24.34
C SER A 222 -14.56 19.29 25.44
N GLY A 223 -13.95 19.99 26.40
CA GLY A 223 -14.64 20.69 27.50
C GLY A 223 -15.29 22.01 27.10
N GLN A 224 -14.81 22.65 26.05
CA GLN A 224 -15.36 23.91 25.51
C GLN A 224 -16.45 23.72 24.48
N GLY A 225 -16.41 22.60 23.76
CA GLY A 225 -17.36 22.26 22.70
C GLY A 225 -18.48 21.36 23.19
N ARG A 226 -19.52 21.25 22.37
CA ARG A 226 -20.57 20.24 22.50
C ARG A 226 -20.29 19.06 21.57
N GLU A 227 -19.01 18.72 21.40
CA GLU A 227 -18.56 17.72 20.47
C GLU A 227 -17.88 16.56 21.22
N VAL A 228 -18.16 15.37 20.74
CA VAL A 228 -17.36 14.18 21.08
C VAL A 228 -16.16 14.18 20.14
N LEU A 229 -14.96 14.19 20.69
CA LEU A 229 -13.72 14.03 19.92
C LEU A 229 -13.35 12.56 19.83
N VAL A 230 -13.08 12.09 18.63
CA VAL A 230 -12.59 10.74 18.33
C VAL A 230 -11.19 10.90 17.72
N VAL A 231 -10.16 10.62 18.50
CA VAL A 231 -8.76 10.80 18.11
C VAL A 231 -8.22 9.47 17.60
N LEU A 232 -7.90 9.42 16.32
CA LEU A 232 -7.35 8.22 15.70
C LEU A 232 -5.88 7.99 16.10
N PRO A 233 -5.40 6.74 16.14
CA PRO A 233 -3.99 6.42 16.36
C PRO A 233 -3.09 7.12 15.34
N ASN A 234 -1.82 7.30 15.69
CA ASN A 234 -0.82 7.93 14.82
C ASN A 234 -0.32 6.95 13.74
N ASP A 235 -1.24 6.42 12.94
CA ASP A 235 -0.99 5.62 11.75
C ASP A 235 -1.80 6.21 10.60
N ASP A 236 -1.11 6.67 9.56
CA ASP A 236 -1.71 7.35 8.41
C ASP A 236 -1.93 6.44 7.19
N ALA A 237 -1.86 5.12 7.36
CA ALA A 237 -1.99 4.16 6.26
C ALA A 237 -3.29 4.36 5.46
N PHE A 238 -4.42 4.60 6.11
CA PHE A 238 -5.70 4.85 5.44
C PHE A 238 -5.71 6.16 4.64
N LEU A 239 -5.01 7.19 5.09
CA LEU A 239 -4.87 8.47 4.39
C LEU A 239 -3.97 8.32 3.16
N THR A 240 -2.89 7.56 3.29
CA THR A 240 -1.96 7.24 2.21
C THR A 240 -2.66 6.43 1.10
N GLU A 241 -3.43 5.41 1.45
CA GLU A 241 -4.23 4.63 0.50
C GLU A 241 -5.28 5.50 -0.20
N MET A 242 -5.98 6.38 0.52
CA MET A 242 -6.95 7.30 -0.06
C MET A 242 -6.30 8.32 -0.99
N ARG A 243 -5.13 8.84 -0.66
CA ARG A 243 -4.38 9.74 -1.56
C ARG A 243 -3.99 9.03 -2.84
N ALA A 244 -3.50 7.78 -2.75
CA ALA A 244 -3.17 6.97 -3.92
C ALA A 244 -4.41 6.69 -4.78
N TYR A 245 -5.53 6.34 -4.17
CA TYR A 245 -6.83 6.21 -4.84
C TYR A 245 -7.18 7.46 -5.67
N LEU A 246 -7.12 8.64 -5.06
CA LEU A 246 -7.46 9.91 -5.72
C LEU A 246 -6.51 10.27 -6.87
N LYS A 247 -5.20 9.98 -6.73
CA LYS A 247 -4.24 10.17 -7.81
C LYS A 247 -4.57 9.29 -9.02
N ILE A 248 -4.86 8.00 -8.79
CA ILE A 248 -5.24 7.06 -9.86
C ILE A 248 -6.56 7.50 -10.51
N GLU A 249 -7.56 7.85 -9.71
CA GLU A 249 -8.86 8.35 -10.21
C GLU A 249 -8.66 9.57 -11.12
N ARG A 250 -7.85 10.54 -10.70
CA ARG A 250 -7.56 11.76 -11.46
C ARG A 250 -6.83 11.44 -12.77
N PHE A 251 -5.82 10.59 -12.72
CA PHE A 251 -5.10 10.13 -13.91
C PHE A 251 -6.03 9.44 -14.91
N LEU A 252 -6.85 8.49 -14.46
CA LEU A 252 -7.78 7.77 -15.33
C LEU A 252 -8.84 8.69 -15.95
N ARG A 253 -9.28 9.73 -15.21
CA ARG A 253 -10.26 10.73 -15.71
C ARG A 253 -9.66 11.62 -16.79
N LYS A 254 -8.41 12.04 -16.66
CA LYS A 254 -7.72 12.90 -17.64
C LYS A 254 -7.37 12.15 -18.92
N ASN A 255 -6.97 10.90 -18.81
CA ASN A 255 -6.42 10.10 -19.90
C ASN A 255 -7.50 9.21 -20.57
N THR A 256 -8.62 9.83 -20.99
CA THR A 256 -9.71 9.13 -21.69
C THR A 256 -9.46 8.96 -23.19
N SER A 257 -8.52 9.72 -23.77
CA SER A 257 -8.25 9.72 -25.21
C SER A 257 -7.02 8.88 -25.54
N VAL A 258 -7.28 7.88 -26.36
CA VAL A 258 -6.35 7.18 -27.28
C VAL A 258 -4.96 6.86 -26.74
N GLN A 259 -4.71 5.59 -26.46
CA GLN A 259 -3.36 5.07 -26.64
C GLN A 259 -3.36 3.55 -26.82
N LEU A 260 -2.35 3.07 -27.51
CA LEU A 260 -2.03 1.70 -27.84
C LEU A 260 -2.66 0.63 -26.92
N ALA A 261 -3.14 -0.47 -27.48
CA ALA A 261 -3.82 -1.55 -26.76
C ALA A 261 -3.08 -2.02 -25.48
N LYS A 262 -1.75 -1.94 -25.47
CA LYS A 262 -0.91 -2.25 -24.29
C LYS A 262 -1.22 -1.37 -23.06
N TYR A 263 -1.56 -0.09 -23.27
CA TYR A 263 -1.91 0.82 -22.18
C TYR A 263 -3.31 0.58 -21.64
N GLU A 264 -4.22 0.05 -22.44
CA GLU A 264 -5.56 -0.29 -21.95
C GLU A 264 -5.55 -1.42 -20.93
N ILE A 265 -4.67 -2.43 -21.11
CA ILE A 265 -4.47 -3.51 -20.13
C ILE A 265 -3.95 -2.92 -18.81
N ILE A 266 -2.97 -2.00 -18.87
CA ILE A 266 -2.40 -1.36 -17.69
C ILE A 266 -3.44 -0.48 -17.00
N LYS A 267 -4.24 0.29 -17.77
CA LYS A 267 -5.34 1.10 -17.22
C LYS A 267 -6.40 0.24 -16.51
N GLU A 268 -6.73 -0.94 -17.06
CA GLU A 268 -7.64 -1.84 -16.38
C GLU A 268 -7.04 -2.37 -15.07
N GLY A 269 -5.75 -2.69 -15.06
CA GLY A 269 -5.02 -2.98 -13.83
C GLY A 269 -5.09 -1.82 -12.82
N LYS A 270 -4.97 -0.57 -13.29
CA LYS A 270 -5.09 0.62 -12.44
C LYS A 270 -6.51 0.84 -11.91
N ARG A 271 -7.56 0.48 -12.67
CA ARG A 271 -8.94 0.49 -12.13
C ARG A 271 -9.14 -0.54 -11.02
N THR A 272 -8.53 -1.70 -11.16
CA THR A 272 -8.53 -2.72 -10.10
C THR A 272 -7.76 -2.22 -8.88
N GLU A 273 -6.55 -1.71 -9.07
CA GLU A 273 -5.75 -1.12 -8.00
C GLU A 273 -6.51 0.00 -7.26
N MET A 274 -7.19 0.88 -7.99
CA MET A 274 -8.01 1.96 -7.41
C MET A 274 -9.08 1.39 -6.46
N ARG A 275 -9.75 0.29 -6.85
CA ARG A 275 -10.74 -0.39 -5.99
C ARG A 275 -10.08 -0.98 -4.74
N ASP A 276 -8.92 -1.59 -4.90
CA ASP A 276 -8.16 -2.19 -3.79
C ASP A 276 -7.69 -1.10 -2.81
N ARG A 277 -7.19 0.04 -3.31
CA ARG A 277 -6.80 1.19 -2.49
C ARG A 277 -7.97 1.72 -1.66
N ASN A 278 -9.16 1.83 -2.26
CA ASN A 278 -10.36 2.24 -1.53
C ASN A 278 -10.78 1.23 -0.46
N ALA A 279 -10.70 -0.06 -0.77
CA ALA A 279 -10.99 -1.13 0.19
C ALA A 279 -9.99 -1.15 1.35
N ASN A 280 -8.69 -1.00 1.05
CA ASN A 280 -7.63 -0.91 2.05
C ASN A 280 -7.82 0.32 2.95
N ALA A 281 -8.11 1.49 2.37
CA ALA A 281 -8.39 2.71 3.14
C ALA A 281 -9.55 2.49 4.13
N LYS A 282 -10.63 1.85 3.68
CA LYS A 282 -11.78 1.54 4.53
C LYS A 282 -11.43 0.56 5.64
N LEU A 283 -10.65 -0.47 5.32
CA LEU A 283 -10.20 -1.46 6.31
C LEU A 283 -9.34 -0.80 7.39
N TYR A 284 -8.30 -0.08 7.00
CA TYR A 284 -7.38 0.57 7.95
C TYR A 284 -8.07 1.66 8.77
N LEU A 285 -8.96 2.43 8.16
CA LEU A 285 -9.76 3.42 8.87
C LEU A 285 -10.70 2.77 9.89
N THR A 286 -11.31 1.64 9.54
CA THR A 286 -12.20 0.90 10.45
C THR A 286 -11.42 0.37 11.67
N GLU A 287 -10.21 -0.14 11.47
CA GLU A 287 -9.35 -0.57 12.57
C GLU A 287 -8.89 0.64 13.41
N ALA A 288 -8.47 1.74 12.78
CA ALA A 288 -8.11 2.96 13.49
C ALA A 288 -9.24 3.51 14.35
N LEU A 289 -10.49 3.44 13.88
CA LEU A 289 -11.67 3.84 14.64
C LEU A 289 -11.95 2.94 15.87
N LYS A 290 -11.62 1.66 15.81
CA LYS A 290 -11.74 0.74 16.95
C LYS A 290 -10.72 1.04 18.05
N GLU A 291 -9.54 1.54 17.67
CA GLU A 291 -8.43 1.87 18.57
C GLU A 291 -8.42 3.35 18.98
N ALA A 292 -9.42 4.11 18.55
CA ALA A 292 -9.49 5.55 18.80
C ALA A 292 -9.66 5.89 20.28
N THR A 293 -9.05 6.99 20.71
CA THR A 293 -9.30 7.60 22.03
C THR A 293 -10.44 8.59 21.92
N ILE A 294 -11.37 8.53 22.87
CA ILE A 294 -12.56 9.37 22.86
C ILE A 294 -12.47 10.38 24.02
N TYR A 295 -12.71 11.65 23.71
CA TYR A 295 -12.78 12.73 24.70
C TYR A 295 -14.20 13.32 24.72
N VAL A 296 -14.76 13.46 25.92
CA VAL A 296 -16.10 14.02 26.16
C VAL A 296 -16.07 14.92 27.38
N ASN A 297 -16.50 16.18 27.24
CA ASN A 297 -16.60 17.16 28.34
C ASN A 297 -15.30 17.33 29.16
N GLY A 298 -14.15 17.23 28.52
CA GLY A 298 -12.85 17.39 29.17
C GLY A 298 -12.27 16.14 29.84
N ASP A 299 -12.93 14.99 29.63
CA ASP A 299 -12.46 13.66 30.03
C ASP A 299 -12.16 12.76 28.87
#